data_b2405e98c79ffec45697c4e8f530464b
#
_entry.id   b2405e98c79ffec45697c4e8f530464b
#
_cell.length_a   1.000
_cell.length_b   1.000
_cell.length_c   1.000
_cell.angle_alpha   90.00
_cell.angle_beta   90.00
_cell.angle_gamma   90.00
#
_symmetry.space_group_name_H-M   'P 1'
#
loop_
_entity.id
_entity.type
_entity.pdbx_description
1 polymer ?
#
loop_
_entity_poly.entity_id
_entity_poly.type
_entity_poly.pdbx_seq_one_letter_code
_entity_poly.pdbx_strand_id
1 'polypeptide(L)'
;MKYSGHFLFFLISLSAKAQLAGCTDAMAKNYNPSAVLNDGSCLYENVKIAPVFSTTLSDTLSETSGLVYYDKQLWTHNDDTDTSIYALDTLGRTANRYPLKGVKNKDWEELSQDSNHFYIGNFGNNGSGMRKDLHILRI
;
A
#
# COMPACT_ATOMS: atom_id res chain seq x y z
N MET A 1 1.12 39.84 64.71
CA MET A 1 1.36 38.43 64.40
C MET A 1 1.57 38.31 62.88
N LYS A 2 2.81 38.03 62.41
CA LYS A 2 3.13 37.85 61.01
C LYS A 2 3.19 36.32 60.74
N TYR A 3 2.29 35.79 59.93
CA TYR A 3 2.35 34.40 59.48
C TYR A 3 3.25 34.33 58.25
N SER A 4 4.40 33.64 58.37
CA SER A 4 5.29 33.31 57.29
C SER A 4 4.82 31.98 56.70
N GLY A 5 4.16 32.01 55.56
CA GLY A 5 3.77 30.82 54.83
C GLY A 5 4.94 30.26 54.02
N HIS A 6 5.42 29.07 54.37
CA HIS A 6 6.40 28.34 53.57
C HIS A 6 5.69 27.56 52.50
N PHE A 7 5.93 27.94 51.26
CA PHE A 7 5.43 27.22 50.06
C PHE A 7 6.43 26.12 49.71
N LEU A 8 6.03 24.87 49.93
CA LEU A 8 6.84 23.69 49.61
C LEU A 8 6.65 23.35 48.14
N PHE A 9 7.63 23.64 47.26
CA PHE A 9 7.62 23.22 45.85
C PHE A 9 7.97 21.73 45.77
N PHE A 10 6.98 20.92 45.33
CA PHE A 10 7.20 19.51 44.99
C PHE A 10 7.71 19.45 43.56
N LEU A 11 8.98 19.16 43.34
CA LEU A 11 9.58 18.85 42.05
C LEU A 11 9.20 17.42 41.65
N ILE A 12 8.24 17.26 40.74
CA ILE A 12 7.92 15.97 40.13
C ILE A 12 8.93 15.75 39.00
N SER A 13 9.89 14.85 39.20
CA SER A 13 10.81 14.41 38.15
C SER A 13 10.08 13.43 37.22
N LEU A 14 9.72 13.88 36.03
CA LEU A 14 9.25 13.03 34.92
C LEU A 14 10.45 12.28 34.31
N SER A 15 10.57 11.00 34.58
CA SER A 15 11.54 10.12 33.91
C SER A 15 11.06 9.86 32.51
N ALA A 16 11.53 10.59 31.50
CA ALA A 16 11.35 10.25 30.09
C ALA A 16 12.17 8.99 29.79
N LYS A 17 11.51 7.88 29.52
CA LYS A 17 12.18 6.70 28.98
C LYS A 17 12.40 6.95 27.50
N ALA A 18 13.66 7.08 27.08
CA ALA A 18 14.01 7.09 25.67
C ALA A 18 13.64 5.72 25.06
N GLN A 19 12.83 5.73 24.02
CA GLN A 19 12.55 4.52 23.25
C GLN A 19 13.79 4.19 22.43
N LEU A 20 14.29 2.96 22.55
CA LEU A 20 15.43 2.51 21.75
C LEU A 20 14.96 2.32 20.31
N ALA A 21 15.51 3.12 19.41
CA ALA A 21 15.29 3.01 17.96
C ALA A 21 16.32 2.05 17.35
N GLY A 22 15.92 1.37 16.27
CA GLY A 22 16.75 0.41 15.53
C GLY A 22 15.89 -0.47 14.63
N CYS A 23 16.52 -1.40 13.94
CA CYS A 23 15.79 -2.35 13.10
C CYS A 23 15.00 -3.35 13.95
N THR A 24 13.67 -3.36 13.80
CA THR A 24 12.76 -4.27 14.52
C THR A 24 12.35 -5.50 13.70
N ASP A 25 12.84 -5.65 12.45
CA ASP A 25 12.54 -6.80 11.61
C ASP A 25 13.52 -7.94 11.89
N ALA A 26 13.00 -9.06 12.39
CA ALA A 26 13.78 -10.25 12.72
C ALA A 26 14.46 -10.90 11.50
N MET A 27 14.04 -10.58 10.28
CA MET A 27 14.65 -11.07 9.03
C MET A 27 15.81 -10.21 8.57
N ALA A 28 16.04 -9.05 9.16
CA ALA A 28 17.14 -8.16 8.81
C ALA A 28 18.47 -8.61 9.45
N LYS A 29 19.58 -8.37 8.74
CA LYS A 29 20.94 -8.66 9.23
C LYS A 29 21.29 -7.91 10.51
N ASN A 30 20.79 -6.72 10.67
CA ASN A 30 21.05 -5.82 11.79
C ASN A 30 19.84 -5.71 12.73
N TYR A 31 19.04 -6.80 12.82
CA TYR A 31 17.94 -6.88 13.78
C TYR A 31 18.41 -6.56 15.20
N ASN A 32 17.69 -5.67 15.86
CA ASN A 32 17.94 -5.34 17.25
C ASN A 32 16.72 -5.74 18.12
N PRO A 33 16.78 -6.84 18.86
CA PRO A 33 15.65 -7.31 19.68
C PRO A 33 15.28 -6.35 20.82
N SER A 34 16.14 -5.40 21.14
CA SER A 34 15.88 -4.37 22.15
C SER A 34 15.23 -3.12 21.58
N ALA A 35 15.18 -2.95 20.25
CA ALA A 35 14.52 -1.82 19.63
C ALA A 35 13.00 -1.95 19.75
N VAL A 36 12.36 -0.86 20.14
CA VAL A 36 10.90 -0.73 20.26
C VAL A 36 10.32 0.22 19.21
N LEU A 37 11.18 0.89 18.45
CA LEU A 37 10.83 1.78 17.36
C LEU A 37 11.71 1.44 16.15
N ASN A 38 11.06 1.10 15.01
CA ASN A 38 11.79 0.92 13.75
C ASN A 38 12.22 2.29 13.21
N ASP A 39 13.52 2.48 13.04
CA ASP A 39 14.11 3.73 12.53
C ASP A 39 14.42 3.68 11.02
N GLY A 40 14.01 2.61 10.33
CA GLY A 40 14.26 2.42 8.91
C GLY A 40 15.69 1.91 8.58
N SER A 41 16.50 1.59 9.59
CA SER A 41 17.90 1.15 9.40
C SER A 41 18.05 -0.32 9.02
N CYS A 42 16.97 -1.07 8.79
CA CYS A 42 17.04 -2.50 8.48
C CYS A 42 17.85 -2.78 7.22
N LEU A 43 18.80 -3.70 7.33
CA LEU A 43 19.66 -4.16 6.24
C LEU A 43 19.32 -5.61 5.87
N TYR A 44 19.17 -5.87 4.60
CA TYR A 44 18.86 -7.21 4.07
C TYR A 44 19.97 -7.74 3.17
N GLU A 45 19.98 -9.06 2.96
CA GLU A 45 20.83 -9.67 1.94
C GLU A 45 20.38 -9.21 0.54
N ASN A 46 21.36 -8.97 -0.34
CA ASN A 46 21.07 -8.83 -1.75
C ASN A 46 20.74 -10.21 -2.34
N VAL A 47 19.45 -10.50 -2.48
CA VAL A 47 18.99 -11.76 -3.09
C VAL A 47 18.63 -11.49 -4.54
N LYS A 48 19.24 -12.25 -5.47
CA LYS A 48 18.79 -12.28 -6.86
C LYS A 48 17.69 -13.33 -6.97
N ILE A 49 16.46 -12.87 -7.20
CA ILE A 49 15.31 -13.73 -7.40
C ILE A 49 14.99 -13.74 -8.88
N ALA A 50 14.93 -14.91 -9.49
CA ALA A 50 14.39 -15.08 -10.83
C ALA A 50 12.89 -15.43 -10.75
N PRO A 51 12.06 -14.97 -11.68
CA PRO A 51 10.67 -15.40 -11.75
C PRO A 51 10.61 -16.90 -12.03
N VAL A 52 9.74 -17.61 -11.33
CA VAL A 52 9.49 -19.04 -11.56
C VAL A 52 8.70 -19.26 -12.88
N PHE A 53 7.89 -18.26 -13.23
CA PHE A 53 7.06 -18.26 -14.42
C PHE A 53 6.83 -16.83 -14.89
N SER A 54 6.74 -16.62 -16.19
CA SER A 54 6.30 -15.37 -16.78
C SER A 54 5.47 -15.65 -18.05
N THR A 55 4.52 -14.80 -18.32
CA THR A 55 3.66 -14.89 -19.50
C THR A 55 3.35 -13.49 -20.02
N THR A 56 3.10 -13.40 -21.35
CA THR A 56 2.60 -12.17 -21.94
C THR A 56 1.09 -12.17 -21.85
N LEU A 57 0.53 -11.08 -21.40
CA LEU A 57 -0.92 -10.89 -21.34
C LEU A 57 -1.49 -10.64 -22.73
N SER A 58 -2.81 -10.80 -22.85
CA SER A 58 -3.56 -10.48 -24.08
C SER A 58 -3.48 -8.98 -24.41
N ASP A 59 -3.50 -8.64 -25.69
CA ASP A 59 -3.53 -7.24 -26.18
C ASP A 59 -4.71 -6.41 -25.62
N THR A 60 -5.77 -7.07 -25.12
CA THR A 60 -6.88 -6.41 -24.43
C THR A 60 -6.49 -5.86 -23.05
N LEU A 61 -5.30 -6.23 -22.56
CA LEU A 61 -4.72 -5.78 -21.28
C LEU A 61 -3.45 -4.97 -21.53
N SER A 62 -3.44 -4.15 -22.58
CA SER A 62 -2.26 -3.45 -23.10
C SER A 62 -1.65 -2.46 -22.08
N GLU A 63 -2.46 -1.87 -21.24
CA GLU A 63 -2.06 -0.85 -20.27
C GLU A 63 -2.48 -1.25 -18.85
N THR A 64 -2.24 -2.52 -18.51
CA THR A 64 -2.53 -3.07 -17.18
C THR A 64 -1.67 -2.38 -16.12
N SER A 65 -2.29 -1.86 -15.05
CA SER A 65 -1.61 -1.20 -13.94
C SER A 65 -1.82 -1.93 -12.60
N GLY A 66 -3.00 -1.96 -12.04
CA GLY A 66 -3.26 -2.64 -10.76
C GLY A 66 -3.33 -4.16 -10.87
N LEU A 67 -2.84 -4.88 -9.86
CA LEU A 67 -2.96 -6.34 -9.78
C LEU A 67 -3.22 -6.80 -8.35
N VAL A 68 -4.25 -7.62 -8.16
CA VAL A 68 -4.55 -8.25 -6.87
C VAL A 68 -4.90 -9.73 -7.03
N TYR A 69 -4.48 -10.57 -6.08
CA TYR A 69 -4.88 -11.97 -6.01
C TYR A 69 -6.04 -12.13 -5.06
N TYR A 70 -7.19 -12.56 -5.55
CA TYR A 70 -8.39 -12.78 -4.76
C TYR A 70 -9.21 -13.94 -5.34
N ASP A 71 -9.77 -14.78 -4.48
CA ASP A 71 -10.58 -15.93 -4.84
C ASP A 71 -9.94 -16.82 -5.93
N LYS A 72 -8.65 -17.14 -5.76
CA LYS A 72 -7.85 -18.00 -6.66
C LYS A 72 -7.65 -17.45 -8.08
N GLN A 73 -7.94 -16.17 -8.29
CA GLN A 73 -7.75 -15.47 -9.56
C GLN A 73 -6.86 -14.23 -9.38
N LEU A 74 -6.23 -13.83 -10.45
CA LEU A 74 -5.57 -12.53 -10.54
C LEU A 74 -6.56 -11.52 -11.12
N TRP A 75 -6.70 -10.37 -10.48
CA TRP A 75 -7.62 -9.32 -10.91
C TRP A 75 -6.83 -8.09 -11.31
N THR A 76 -7.21 -7.49 -12.43
CA THR A 76 -6.53 -6.34 -12.98
C THR A 76 -7.50 -5.45 -13.77
N HIS A 77 -7.01 -4.30 -14.21
CA HIS A 77 -7.68 -3.35 -15.10
C HIS A 77 -6.65 -2.67 -16.01
N ASN A 78 -7.10 -1.97 -17.04
CA ASN A 78 -6.27 -1.06 -17.80
C ASN A 78 -6.30 0.35 -17.16
N ASP A 79 -5.30 1.15 -17.40
CA ASP A 79 -5.24 2.54 -16.93
C ASP A 79 -5.83 3.56 -17.92
N ASP A 80 -6.19 3.11 -19.11
CA ASP A 80 -6.77 3.89 -20.19
C ASP A 80 -8.31 4.05 -20.09
N THR A 81 -8.99 4.21 -21.20
CA THR A 81 -10.44 4.46 -21.30
C THR A 81 -11.32 3.24 -21.02
N ASP A 82 -10.78 2.04 -20.93
CA ASP A 82 -11.55 0.84 -20.59
C ASP A 82 -12.04 0.89 -19.13
N THR A 83 -13.32 0.66 -18.94
CA THR A 83 -13.96 0.67 -17.62
C THR A 83 -14.26 -0.72 -17.09
N SER A 84 -13.47 -1.71 -17.46
CA SER A 84 -13.66 -3.10 -17.02
C SER A 84 -12.60 -3.52 -16.02
N ILE A 85 -12.97 -4.44 -15.12
CA ILE A 85 -12.00 -5.27 -14.41
C ILE A 85 -11.98 -6.66 -15.02
N TYR A 86 -10.83 -7.29 -14.98
CA TYR A 86 -10.55 -8.58 -15.59
C TYR A 86 -10.15 -9.58 -14.51
N ALA A 87 -10.76 -10.76 -14.54
CA ALA A 87 -10.31 -11.91 -13.77
C ALA A 87 -9.45 -12.78 -14.67
N LEU A 88 -8.23 -13.07 -14.25
CA LEU A 88 -7.29 -13.93 -14.96
C LEU A 88 -7.06 -15.20 -14.16
N ASP A 89 -6.74 -16.28 -14.84
CA ASP A 89 -6.18 -17.46 -14.18
C ASP A 89 -4.71 -17.22 -13.78
N THR A 90 -4.13 -18.14 -13.03
CA THR A 90 -2.73 -18.05 -12.58
C THR A 90 -1.70 -18.19 -13.71
N LEU A 91 -2.14 -18.46 -14.93
CA LEU A 91 -1.33 -18.46 -16.13
C LEU A 91 -1.46 -17.14 -16.94
N GLY A 92 -2.21 -16.14 -16.41
CA GLY A 92 -2.41 -14.85 -17.05
C GLY A 92 -3.46 -14.83 -18.17
N ARG A 93 -4.26 -15.89 -18.33
CA ARG A 93 -5.31 -15.95 -19.35
C ARG A 93 -6.60 -15.33 -18.80
N THR A 94 -7.24 -14.46 -19.57
CA THR A 94 -8.52 -13.86 -19.17
C THR A 94 -9.60 -14.93 -19.03
N ALA A 95 -10.09 -15.11 -17.82
CA ALA A 95 -11.22 -15.98 -17.50
C ALA A 95 -12.55 -15.23 -17.65
N ASN A 96 -12.62 -13.99 -17.16
CA ASN A 96 -13.82 -13.16 -17.22
C ASN A 96 -13.47 -11.67 -17.37
N ARG A 97 -14.42 -10.91 -17.91
CA ARG A 97 -14.40 -9.45 -17.99
C ARG A 97 -15.68 -8.89 -17.40
N TYR A 98 -15.56 -7.90 -16.54
CA TYR A 98 -16.67 -7.26 -15.82
C TYR A 98 -16.70 -5.75 -16.13
N PRO A 99 -17.51 -5.31 -17.12
CA PRO A 99 -17.66 -3.89 -17.41
C PRO A 99 -18.38 -3.16 -16.26
N LEU A 100 -17.81 -2.06 -15.79
CA LEU A 100 -18.40 -1.22 -14.77
C LEU A 100 -19.27 -0.15 -15.44
N LYS A 101 -20.50 0.02 -14.93
CA LYS A 101 -21.45 1.02 -15.45
C LYS A 101 -21.38 2.32 -14.66
N GLY A 102 -21.55 3.44 -15.36
CA GLY A 102 -21.65 4.75 -14.70
C GLY A 102 -20.32 5.31 -14.19
N VAL A 103 -19.21 4.70 -14.53
CA VAL A 103 -17.87 5.16 -14.17
C VAL A 103 -17.11 5.65 -15.40
N LYS A 104 -16.06 6.44 -15.18
CA LYS A 104 -15.11 6.85 -16.21
C LYS A 104 -13.71 6.43 -15.76
N ASN A 105 -12.98 5.79 -16.63
CA ASN A 105 -11.55 5.60 -16.49
C ASN A 105 -10.85 6.83 -17.07
N LYS A 106 -10.11 7.55 -16.24
CA LYS A 106 -9.30 8.69 -16.69
C LYS A 106 -7.80 8.44 -16.52
N ASP A 107 -7.43 7.51 -15.71
CA ASP A 107 -6.09 7.12 -15.38
C ASP A 107 -6.17 6.25 -14.09
N TRP A 108 -6.58 4.98 -14.26
CA TRP A 108 -6.67 4.03 -13.17
C TRP A 108 -5.29 3.43 -12.90
N GLU A 109 -4.80 3.53 -11.68
CA GLU A 109 -3.43 3.16 -11.34
C GLU A 109 -3.33 1.91 -10.48
N GLU A 110 -4.24 1.71 -9.56
CA GLU A 110 -4.11 0.70 -8.53
C GLU A 110 -5.42 -0.04 -8.30
N LEU A 111 -5.30 -1.31 -7.96
CA LEU A 111 -6.40 -2.18 -7.54
C LEU A 111 -6.08 -2.77 -6.17
N SER A 112 -7.04 -2.69 -5.28
CA SER A 112 -6.98 -3.30 -3.96
C SER A 112 -8.30 -3.98 -3.63
N GLN A 113 -8.35 -4.81 -2.58
CA GLN A 113 -9.57 -5.50 -2.17
C GLN A 113 -9.62 -5.73 -0.66
N ASP A 114 -10.82 -5.82 -0.13
CA ASP A 114 -11.14 -6.43 1.16
C ASP A 114 -11.98 -7.70 0.94
N SER A 115 -12.62 -8.23 2.00
CA SER A 115 -13.44 -9.43 1.88
C SER A 115 -14.69 -9.27 1.02
N ASN A 116 -15.13 -8.04 0.72
CA ASN A 116 -16.44 -7.76 0.12
C ASN A 116 -16.40 -6.84 -1.10
N HIS A 117 -15.32 -6.07 -1.29
CA HIS A 117 -15.25 -5.04 -2.29
C HIS A 117 -13.89 -5.00 -2.97
N PHE A 118 -13.89 -4.53 -4.22
CA PHE A 118 -12.68 -4.01 -4.87
C PHE A 118 -12.64 -2.49 -4.76
N TYR A 119 -11.43 -1.95 -4.73
CA TYR A 119 -11.14 -0.53 -4.70
C TYR A 119 -10.21 -0.20 -5.85
N ILE A 120 -10.64 0.72 -6.73
CA ILE A 120 -9.88 1.15 -7.90
C ILE A 120 -9.43 2.58 -7.69
N GLY A 121 -8.15 2.83 -7.79
CA GLY A 121 -7.55 4.15 -7.69
C GLY A 121 -7.63 4.91 -9.01
N ASN A 122 -8.64 5.78 -9.20
CA ASN A 122 -8.70 6.69 -10.34
C ASN A 122 -7.93 7.98 -10.00
N PHE A 123 -6.62 7.85 -9.87
CA PHE A 123 -5.79 8.92 -9.35
C PHE A 123 -4.46 9.11 -10.07
N GLY A 124 -4.29 8.50 -11.24
CA GLY A 124 -3.16 8.80 -12.10
C GLY A 124 -3.13 10.28 -12.45
N ASN A 125 -1.96 10.85 -12.50
CA ASN A 125 -1.74 12.28 -12.67
C ASN A 125 -0.38 12.58 -13.31
N ASN A 126 0.03 11.69 -14.22
CA ASN A 126 1.38 11.64 -14.79
C ASN A 126 1.67 12.77 -15.79
N GLY A 127 0.64 13.25 -16.50
CA GLY A 127 0.84 14.21 -17.60
C GLY A 127 1.27 15.60 -17.12
N SER A 128 0.57 16.19 -16.15
CA SER A 128 0.83 17.56 -15.68
C SER A 128 0.88 17.72 -14.18
N GLY A 129 0.50 16.70 -13.42
CA GLY A 129 0.32 16.79 -11.98
C GLY A 129 -0.85 17.68 -11.54
N MET A 130 -1.72 18.13 -12.47
CA MET A 130 -2.73 19.15 -12.24
C MET A 130 -4.15 18.60 -12.01
N ARG A 131 -4.36 17.27 -12.06
CA ARG A 131 -5.67 16.68 -11.78
C ARG A 131 -6.11 16.97 -10.35
N LYS A 132 -7.38 17.33 -10.20
CA LYS A 132 -8.02 17.64 -8.90
C LYS A 132 -9.23 16.77 -8.62
N ASP A 133 -9.60 15.89 -9.54
CA ASP A 133 -10.74 14.97 -9.44
C ASP A 133 -10.30 13.53 -9.11
N LEU A 134 -9.21 13.39 -8.39
CA LEU A 134 -8.68 12.10 -7.93
C LEU A 134 -9.65 11.48 -6.94
N HIS A 135 -9.97 10.19 -7.12
CA HIS A 135 -10.90 9.50 -6.25
C HIS A 135 -10.69 7.98 -6.28
N ILE A 136 -11.32 7.29 -5.34
CA ILE A 136 -11.36 5.84 -5.28
C ILE A 136 -12.76 5.37 -5.61
N LEU A 137 -12.88 4.44 -6.54
CA LEU A 137 -14.10 3.69 -6.81
C LEU A 137 -14.14 2.48 -5.88
N ARG A 138 -15.27 2.26 -5.23
CA ARG A 138 -15.56 1.02 -4.49
C ARG A 138 -16.66 0.26 -5.23
N ILE A 139 -16.42 -0.99 -5.54
CA ILE A 139 -17.33 -1.89 -6.25
C ILE A 139 -17.47 -3.23 -5.54
#